data_7f4ce77a31c26d9a8c668b18f98d510b
#
_entry.id   7f4ce77a31c26d9a8c668b18f98d510b
#
_cell.length_a   1.000
_cell.length_b   1.000
_cell.length_c   1.000
_cell.angle_alpha   90.00
_cell.angle_beta   90.00
_cell.angle_gamma   90.00
#
_symmetry.space_group_name_H-M   'P 1'
#
loop_
_entity.id
_entity.type
_entity.pdbx_description
1 polymer ?
#
loop_
_entity_poly.entity_id
_entity_poly.type
_entity_poly.pdbx_seq_one_letter_code
_entity_poly.pdbx_strand_id
1 'polypeptide(L)'
;MDVNKLLKALDDESNELLLNFTTKKIKEMNLNILKELHLSKKETLELLNKLQEYKYIDEMNELKYGSYIRWIPIEDPNDIQLTKGALFCEMKITDNGVFCICKNYGFPIRHFQISMDKNLIFQKLTEQEMVLLSALDHLSK
;
A
#
# COMPACT_ATOMS: atom_id res chain seq x y z
N MET A 1 12.10 0.98 21.61
CA MET A 1 12.21 0.16 20.38
C MET A 1 12.61 -1.26 20.76
N ASP A 2 11.98 -2.23 20.15
CA ASP A 2 12.35 -3.63 20.35
C ASP A 2 13.48 -4.00 19.40
N VAL A 3 14.69 -4.20 19.94
CA VAL A 3 15.88 -4.51 19.15
C VAL A 3 15.76 -5.86 18.44
N ASN A 4 15.11 -6.84 19.06
CA ASN A 4 14.95 -8.15 18.43
C ASN A 4 14.02 -8.08 17.21
N LYS A 5 12.94 -7.31 17.31
CA LYS A 5 12.04 -7.06 16.16
C LYS A 5 12.76 -6.33 15.06
N LEU A 6 13.60 -5.35 15.41
CA LEU A 6 14.39 -4.60 14.45
C LEU A 6 15.37 -5.52 13.69
N LEU A 7 16.10 -6.37 14.41
CA LEU A 7 17.06 -7.30 13.81
C LEU A 7 16.36 -8.28 12.85
N LYS A 8 15.21 -8.80 13.25
CA LYS A 8 14.41 -9.68 12.37
C LYS A 8 13.95 -8.95 11.11
N ALA A 9 13.53 -7.70 11.26
CA ALA A 9 13.09 -6.89 10.11
C ALA A 9 14.24 -6.62 9.15
N LEU A 10 15.43 -6.35 9.66
CA LEU A 10 16.62 -6.11 8.83
C LEU A 10 17.08 -7.37 8.10
N ASP A 11 16.94 -8.54 8.72
CA ASP A 11 17.33 -9.81 8.13
C ASP A 11 16.32 -10.34 7.11
N ASP A 12 15.11 -9.81 7.09
CA ASP A 12 14.06 -10.23 6.16
C ASP A 12 14.27 -9.58 4.79
N GLU A 13 14.61 -10.38 3.80
CA GLU A 13 14.84 -9.91 2.42
C GLU A 13 13.63 -9.21 1.81
N SER A 14 12.40 -9.56 2.27
CA SER A 14 11.20 -8.91 1.76
C SER A 14 11.10 -7.43 2.14
N ASN A 15 11.93 -6.96 3.06
CA ASN A 15 11.96 -5.57 3.50
C ASN A 15 13.03 -4.72 2.79
N GLU A 16 13.80 -5.29 1.86
CA GLU A 16 14.89 -4.56 1.17
C GLU A 16 14.42 -3.28 0.51
N LEU A 17 13.27 -3.33 -0.17
CA LEU A 17 12.72 -2.16 -0.85
C LEU A 17 12.36 -1.03 0.12
N LEU A 18 12.10 -1.38 1.38
CA LEU A 18 11.72 -0.41 2.40
C LEU A 18 12.92 0.35 2.98
N LEU A 19 14.14 -0.18 2.84
CA LEU A 19 15.34 0.42 3.42
C LEU A 19 15.62 1.84 2.93
N ASN A 20 15.09 2.19 1.77
CA ASN A 20 15.25 3.52 1.19
C ASN A 20 14.15 4.51 1.61
N PHE A 21 13.25 4.10 2.50
CA PHE A 21 12.12 4.92 2.91
C PHE A 21 12.19 5.38 4.35
N THR A 22 11.48 6.46 4.63
CA THR A 22 11.13 6.92 5.98
C THR A 22 9.62 7.07 6.01
N THR A 23 9.04 7.19 7.19
CA THR A 23 7.60 7.46 7.33
C THR A 23 7.22 8.73 6.57
N LYS A 24 8.07 9.76 6.66
CA LYS A 24 7.86 11.02 5.95
C LYS A 24 7.82 10.84 4.43
N LYS A 25 8.76 10.08 3.88
CA LYS A 25 8.82 9.81 2.43
C LYS A 25 7.59 9.05 1.96
N ILE A 26 7.13 8.07 2.74
CA ILE A 26 5.92 7.31 2.42
C ILE A 26 4.70 8.22 2.41
N LYS A 27 4.55 9.10 3.40
CA LYS A 27 3.45 10.07 3.45
C LYS A 27 3.50 11.03 2.26
N GLU A 28 4.68 11.53 1.92
CA GLU A 28 4.87 12.41 0.77
C GLU A 28 4.49 11.70 -0.53
N MET A 29 4.89 10.45 -0.69
CA MET A 29 4.56 9.65 -1.87
C MET A 29 3.05 9.42 -1.97
N ASN A 30 2.40 9.07 -0.85
CA ASN A 30 0.96 8.91 -0.82
C ASN A 30 0.25 10.22 -1.17
N LEU A 31 0.70 11.33 -0.58
CA LEU A 31 0.13 12.64 -0.86
C LEU A 31 0.28 13.03 -2.32
N ASN A 32 1.46 12.81 -2.90
CA ASN A 32 1.74 13.17 -4.29
C ASN A 32 0.85 12.42 -5.26
N ILE A 33 0.62 11.11 -5.03
CA ILE A 33 -0.27 10.35 -5.91
C ILE A 33 -1.73 10.76 -5.72
N LEU A 34 -2.15 11.06 -4.49
CA LEU A 34 -3.51 11.50 -4.22
C LEU A 34 -3.81 12.87 -4.85
N LYS A 35 -2.81 13.75 -4.94
CA LYS A 35 -2.97 15.05 -5.60
C LYS A 35 -3.32 14.92 -7.08
N GLU A 36 -2.91 13.85 -7.73
CA GLU A 36 -3.23 13.61 -9.14
C GLU A 36 -4.72 13.36 -9.38
N LEU A 37 -5.47 13.09 -8.33
CA LEU A 37 -6.93 12.91 -8.41
C LEU A 37 -7.70 14.22 -8.48
N HIS A 38 -7.04 15.35 -8.25
CA HIS A 38 -7.63 16.71 -8.28
C HIS A 38 -8.86 16.88 -7.38
N LEU A 39 -8.83 16.22 -6.22
CA LEU A 39 -9.85 16.35 -5.19
C LEU A 39 -9.65 17.64 -4.39
N SER A 40 -10.65 18.04 -3.60
CA SER A 40 -10.50 19.13 -2.68
C SER A 40 -9.41 18.85 -1.66
N LYS A 41 -8.86 19.91 -1.05
CA LYS A 41 -7.85 19.75 0.01
C LYS A 41 -8.37 18.89 1.15
N LYS A 42 -9.63 19.10 1.55
CA LYS A 42 -10.28 18.35 2.62
C LYS A 42 -10.37 16.86 2.29
N GLU A 43 -10.83 16.52 1.09
CA GLU A 43 -10.96 15.13 0.63
C GLU A 43 -9.59 14.44 0.55
N THR A 44 -8.59 15.14 0.04
CA THR A 44 -7.22 14.62 -0.03
C THR A 44 -6.66 14.31 1.35
N LEU A 45 -6.86 15.21 2.32
CA LEU A 45 -6.39 15.00 3.69
C LEU A 45 -7.13 13.86 4.40
N GLU A 46 -8.42 13.69 4.12
CA GLU A 46 -9.20 12.57 4.66
C GLU A 46 -8.67 11.23 4.15
N LEU A 47 -8.38 11.14 2.84
CA LEU A 47 -7.79 9.94 2.25
C LEU A 47 -6.39 9.68 2.82
N LEU A 48 -5.57 10.70 2.90
CA LEU A 48 -4.21 10.57 3.45
C LEU A 48 -4.27 10.06 4.90
N ASN A 49 -5.21 10.55 5.69
CA ASN A 49 -5.39 10.12 7.06
C ASN A 49 -5.80 8.64 7.16
N LYS A 50 -6.69 8.20 6.28
CA LYS A 50 -7.12 6.80 6.23
C LYS A 50 -6.00 5.85 5.80
N LEU A 51 -5.00 6.37 5.10
CA LEU A 51 -3.87 5.60 4.57
C LEU A 51 -2.58 5.74 5.39
N GLN A 52 -2.67 6.18 6.64
CA GLN A 52 -1.49 6.40 7.50
C GLN A 52 -0.58 5.19 7.64
N GLU A 53 -1.12 3.99 7.68
CA GLU A 53 -0.36 2.75 7.81
C GLU A 53 -0.20 2.01 6.48
N TYR A 54 -0.39 2.73 5.38
CA TYR A 54 -0.34 2.18 4.02
C TYR A 54 0.72 2.89 3.21
N LYS A 55 1.26 2.16 2.24
CA LYS A 55 2.24 2.68 1.28
C LYS A 55 1.69 2.51 -0.12
N TYR A 56 1.73 3.56 -0.94
CA TYR A 56 1.37 3.49 -2.35
C TYR A 56 2.26 2.49 -3.08
N ILE A 57 1.65 1.65 -3.91
CA ILE A 57 2.35 0.65 -4.72
C ILE A 57 2.43 1.15 -6.16
N ASP A 58 3.63 1.53 -6.56
CA ASP A 58 3.92 1.98 -7.92
C ASP A 58 4.28 0.81 -8.83
N GLU A 59 5.05 -0.15 -8.31
CA GLU A 59 5.50 -1.31 -9.07
C GLU A 59 4.99 -2.62 -8.47
N MET A 60 4.67 -3.58 -9.34
CA MET A 60 4.09 -4.85 -8.92
C MET A 60 5.00 -5.67 -7.99
N ASN A 61 6.32 -5.51 -8.10
CA ASN A 61 7.26 -6.23 -7.24
C ASN A 61 7.26 -5.76 -5.78
N GLU A 62 6.61 -4.65 -5.48
CA GLU A 62 6.45 -4.15 -4.12
C GLU A 62 5.33 -4.87 -3.37
N LEU A 63 4.41 -5.52 -4.09
CA LEU A 63 3.30 -6.24 -3.48
C LEU A 63 3.77 -7.55 -2.83
N LYS A 64 3.29 -7.79 -1.62
CA LYS A 64 3.64 -8.99 -0.84
C LYS A 64 2.42 -9.89 -0.71
N TYR A 65 2.61 -11.17 -0.96
CA TYR A 65 1.55 -12.18 -0.80
C TYR A 65 1.02 -12.19 0.63
N GLY A 66 -0.29 -12.22 0.76
CA GLY A 66 -0.95 -12.26 2.06
C GLY A 66 -1.08 -10.91 2.75
N SER A 67 -0.58 -9.83 2.14
CA SER A 67 -0.73 -8.49 2.69
C SER A 67 -2.15 -7.96 2.46
N TYR A 68 -2.58 -7.05 3.33
CA TYR A 68 -3.85 -6.34 3.16
C TYR A 68 -3.62 -5.15 2.26
N ILE A 69 -4.48 -4.99 1.26
CA ILE A 69 -4.42 -3.84 0.34
C ILE A 69 -5.75 -3.11 0.32
N ARG A 70 -5.68 -1.81 0.08
CA ARG A 70 -6.84 -0.98 -0.25
C ARG A 70 -6.55 -0.30 -1.58
N TRP A 71 -7.59 0.05 -2.31
CA TRP A 71 -7.39 0.68 -3.61
C TRP A 71 -8.45 1.73 -3.87
N ILE A 72 -8.11 2.65 -4.77
CA ILE A 72 -9.00 3.70 -5.24
C ILE A 72 -9.18 3.49 -6.74
N PRO A 73 -10.39 3.10 -7.22
CA PRO A 73 -10.67 3.06 -8.66
C PRO A 73 -10.58 4.46 -9.25
N ILE A 74 -9.91 4.58 -10.39
CA ILE A 74 -9.65 5.89 -11.01
C ILE A 74 -10.28 6.07 -12.38
N GLU A 75 -11.11 5.13 -12.84
CA GLU A 75 -11.76 5.23 -14.16
C GLU A 75 -12.82 6.34 -14.20
N ASP A 76 -13.53 6.56 -13.11
CA ASP A 76 -14.54 7.61 -13.02
C ASP A 76 -14.06 8.73 -12.10
N PRO A 77 -13.60 9.88 -12.65
CA PRO A 77 -13.11 10.99 -11.82
C PRO A 77 -14.17 11.63 -10.94
N ASN A 78 -15.45 11.35 -11.20
CA ASN A 78 -16.55 11.88 -10.39
C ASN A 78 -16.95 10.95 -9.24
N ASP A 79 -16.36 9.75 -9.18
CA ASP A 79 -16.65 8.77 -8.15
C ASP A 79 -15.34 8.18 -7.59
N ILE A 80 -14.61 9.02 -6.88
CA ILE A 80 -13.33 8.63 -6.27
C ILE A 80 -13.57 8.21 -4.83
N GLN A 81 -13.43 6.92 -4.56
CA GLN A 81 -13.65 6.35 -3.23
C GLN A 81 -12.59 5.30 -2.90
N LEU A 82 -12.10 5.36 -1.66
CA LEU A 82 -11.20 4.34 -1.13
C LEU A 82 -12.02 3.13 -0.72
N THR A 83 -11.67 1.96 -1.23
CA THR A 83 -12.34 0.69 -0.89
C THR A 83 -12.00 0.26 0.55
N LYS A 84 -12.78 -0.69 1.07
CA LYS A 84 -12.48 -1.30 2.37
C LYS A 84 -11.24 -2.18 2.31
N GLY A 85 -10.92 -2.69 1.13
CA GLY A 85 -9.75 -3.51 0.91
C GLY A 85 -10.00 -5.01 0.97
N ALA A 86 -8.90 -5.75 0.75
CA ALA A 86 -8.91 -7.21 0.74
C ALA A 86 -7.49 -7.74 0.90
N LEU A 87 -7.35 -9.06 1.04
CA LEU A 87 -6.03 -9.70 1.06
C LEU A 87 -5.53 -9.89 -0.37
N PHE A 88 -4.28 -9.50 -0.59
CA PHE A 88 -3.61 -9.76 -1.85
C PHE A 88 -3.13 -11.21 -1.89
N CYS A 89 -3.52 -11.98 -2.93
CA CYS A 89 -3.17 -13.39 -3.07
C CYS A 89 -2.07 -13.62 -4.09
N GLU A 90 -2.22 -13.06 -5.29
CA GLU A 90 -1.22 -13.26 -6.35
C GLU A 90 -1.36 -12.22 -7.47
N MET A 91 -0.31 -12.11 -8.27
CA MET A 91 -0.30 -11.31 -9.49
C MET A 91 -0.68 -12.16 -10.68
N LYS A 92 -1.40 -11.57 -11.62
CA LYS A 92 -1.72 -12.18 -12.90
C LYS A 92 -1.35 -11.22 -14.01
N ILE A 93 -0.41 -11.63 -14.86
CA ILE A 93 0.03 -10.83 -16.00
C ILE A 93 -0.62 -11.39 -17.26
N THR A 94 -1.36 -10.54 -17.97
CA THR A 94 -2.08 -10.93 -19.20
C THR A 94 -1.80 -9.91 -20.29
N ASP A 95 -2.24 -10.22 -21.52
CA ASP A 95 -2.17 -9.29 -22.65
C ASP A 95 -2.96 -8.00 -22.39
N ASN A 96 -3.92 -8.04 -21.46
CA ASN A 96 -4.77 -6.90 -21.10
C ASN A 96 -4.22 -6.10 -19.90
N GLY A 97 -3.06 -6.47 -19.38
CA GLY A 97 -2.42 -5.76 -18.27
C GLY A 97 -2.13 -6.64 -17.08
N VAL A 98 -1.80 -5.97 -15.98
CA VAL A 98 -1.45 -6.62 -14.72
C VAL A 98 -2.64 -6.55 -13.78
N PHE A 99 -2.99 -7.69 -13.18
CA PHE A 99 -4.12 -7.81 -12.26
C PHE A 99 -3.67 -8.36 -10.92
N CYS A 100 -4.27 -7.83 -9.85
CA CYS A 100 -4.10 -8.36 -8.51
C CYS A 100 -5.28 -9.29 -8.21
N ILE A 101 -4.99 -10.55 -7.88
CA ILE A 101 -6.00 -11.49 -7.41
C ILE A 101 -6.12 -11.29 -5.91
N CYS A 102 -7.32 -11.01 -5.45
CA CYS A 102 -7.61 -10.68 -4.06
C CYS A 102 -8.68 -11.61 -3.49
N LYS A 103 -8.71 -11.66 -2.17
CA LYS A 103 -9.69 -12.44 -1.44
C LYS A 103 -10.29 -11.58 -0.33
N ASN A 104 -11.63 -11.62 -0.17
CA ASN A 104 -12.29 -10.86 0.89
C ASN A 104 -12.11 -11.52 2.26
N TYR A 105 -12.37 -10.74 3.32
CA TYR A 105 -12.36 -11.22 4.71
C TYR A 105 -13.74 -11.69 5.16
N GLY A 106 -14.64 -11.94 4.31
CA GLY A 106 -15.99 -12.33 4.70
C GLY A 106 -16.25 -13.82 4.53
N PHE A 107 -17.44 -14.22 4.89
CA PHE A 107 -17.96 -15.53 4.60
C PHE A 107 -19.24 -15.35 3.77
N PRO A 108 -19.39 -16.04 2.61
CA PRO A 108 -18.42 -16.96 2.00
C PRO A 108 -17.19 -16.23 1.45
N ILE A 109 -16.05 -16.94 1.42
CA ILE A 109 -14.80 -16.41 0.86
C ILE A 109 -14.95 -16.31 -0.65
N ARG A 110 -14.62 -15.13 -1.20
CA ARG A 110 -14.68 -14.89 -2.64
C ARG A 110 -13.34 -14.37 -3.13
N HIS A 111 -12.92 -14.86 -4.29
CA HIS A 111 -11.76 -14.34 -4.98
C HIS A 111 -12.22 -13.43 -6.12
N PHE A 112 -11.49 -12.35 -6.34
CA PHE A 112 -11.76 -11.41 -7.41
C PHE A 112 -10.46 -10.76 -7.87
N GLN A 113 -10.48 -10.07 -8.99
CA GLN A 113 -9.29 -9.41 -9.50
C GLN A 113 -9.54 -7.92 -9.70
N ILE A 114 -8.46 -7.13 -9.50
CA ILE A 114 -8.47 -5.71 -9.79
C ILE A 114 -7.31 -5.38 -10.72
N SER A 115 -7.51 -4.44 -11.63
CA SER A 115 -6.47 -4.00 -12.56
C SER A 115 -5.55 -2.99 -11.88
N MET A 116 -4.24 -3.20 -11.98
CA MET A 116 -3.27 -2.22 -11.46
C MET A 116 -3.35 -0.90 -12.25
N ASP A 117 -3.65 -0.96 -13.54
CA ASP A 117 -3.71 0.23 -14.39
C ASP A 117 -4.92 1.13 -14.09
N LYS A 118 -5.97 0.56 -13.53
CA LYS A 118 -7.25 1.25 -13.30
C LYS A 118 -7.50 1.60 -11.84
N ASN A 119 -6.52 1.34 -10.98
CA ASN A 119 -6.63 1.55 -9.54
C ASN A 119 -5.33 2.08 -8.96
N LEU A 120 -5.44 2.96 -7.98
CA LEU A 120 -4.32 3.30 -7.12
C LEU A 120 -4.33 2.32 -5.97
N ILE A 121 -3.24 1.56 -5.82
CA ILE A 121 -3.14 0.48 -4.83
C ILE A 121 -2.24 0.91 -3.68
N PHE A 122 -2.71 0.66 -2.46
CA PHE A 122 -1.97 0.95 -1.22
C PHE A 122 -1.89 -0.32 -0.39
N GLN A 123 -0.69 -0.68 0.03
CA GLN A 123 -0.44 -1.87 0.81
C GLN A 123 -0.20 -1.54 2.27
N LYS A 124 -0.86 -2.27 3.16
CA LYS A 124 -0.70 -2.07 4.59
C LYS A 124 0.71 -2.47 5.03
N LEU A 125 1.34 -1.61 5.82
CA LEU A 125 2.64 -1.89 6.41
C LEU A 125 2.49 -2.94 7.51
N THR A 126 3.42 -3.90 7.53
CA THR A 126 3.47 -4.92 8.59
C THR A 126 4.08 -4.34 9.86
N GLU A 127 3.96 -5.07 10.99
CA GLU A 127 4.62 -4.66 12.23
C GLU A 127 6.13 -4.56 12.06
N GLN A 128 6.74 -5.51 11.35
CA GLN A 128 8.18 -5.48 11.06
C GLN A 128 8.56 -4.24 10.25
N GLU A 129 7.75 -3.92 9.25
CA GLU A 129 7.98 -2.74 8.41
C GLU A 129 7.86 -1.46 9.24
N MET A 130 6.88 -1.37 10.13
CA MET A 130 6.71 -0.19 10.98
C MET A 130 7.86 -0.03 11.97
N VAL A 131 8.37 -1.12 12.53
CA VAL A 131 9.56 -1.11 13.40
C VAL A 131 10.78 -0.62 12.63
N LEU A 132 10.98 -1.15 11.42
CA LEU A 132 12.09 -0.75 10.56
C LEU A 132 12.01 0.73 10.19
N LEU A 133 10.83 1.21 9.81
CA LEU A 133 10.62 2.63 9.49
C LEU A 133 10.89 3.53 10.70
N SER A 134 10.49 3.10 11.90
CA SER A 134 10.76 3.86 13.12
C SER A 134 12.27 4.01 13.34
N ALA A 135 13.03 2.94 13.09
CA ALA A 135 14.49 2.99 13.21
C ALA A 135 15.10 3.90 12.13
N LEU A 136 14.65 3.78 10.89
CA LEU A 136 15.12 4.62 9.78
C LEU A 136 14.79 6.10 10.01
N ASP A 137 13.61 6.39 10.55
CA ASP A 137 13.19 7.75 10.92
C ASP A 137 14.13 8.34 11.97
N HIS A 138 14.51 7.52 12.97
CA HIS A 138 15.41 7.95 14.02
C HIS A 138 16.81 8.27 13.48
N LEU A 139 17.31 7.44 12.55
CA LEU A 139 18.63 7.63 11.94
C LEU A 139 18.69 8.83 10.99
N SER A 140 17.55 9.26 10.45
CA SER A 140 17.49 10.36 9.48
C SER A 140 17.30 11.73 10.13
N LYS A 141 17.24 11.80 11.44
CA LYS A 141 17.14 13.08 12.18
C LYS A 141 18.47 13.81 12.24
#